data_3cf1597c6f3fdc7945207b3897b777a7
#
_entry.id   3cf1597c6f3fdc7945207b3897b777a7
#
_cell.length_a   1.000
_cell.length_b   1.000
_cell.length_c   1.000
_cell.angle_alpha   90.00
_cell.angle_beta   90.00
_cell.angle_gamma   90.00
#
_symmetry.space_group_name_H-M   'P 1'
#
loop_
_entity.id
_entity.type
_entity.pdbx_description
1 polymer ?
#
loop_
_entity_poly.entity_id
_entity_poly.type
_entity_poly.pdbx_seq_one_letter_code
_entity_poly.pdbx_strand_id
1 'polypeptide(L)'
;MKEILEFNHKKQCGLWLILIGIVLVAAVICGGEFFVNPFVFLIGYYACFFGVNVNKKVREKLSQGDISKKQIKIIYFSIATLFILMFCIAGPFIPGWHWRQIWLGVLMATSIHFFLWFFVHGWSMVVLGIVCMVIVTMGYIFPGIPVSVICIADAMVKLICGIYLLFIAKPSKYIPNMIK
;
A
#
# COMPACT_ATOMS: atom_id res chain seq x y z
N MET A 1 -23.01 -12.30 -18.66
CA MET A 1 -23.03 -12.54 -17.19
C MET A 1 -22.26 -11.43 -16.51
N LYS A 2 -22.90 -10.67 -15.60
CA LYS A 2 -22.25 -9.61 -14.81
C LYS A 2 -21.38 -10.29 -13.75
N GLU A 3 -20.10 -9.97 -13.73
CA GLU A 3 -19.13 -10.61 -12.85
C GLU A 3 -19.23 -9.99 -11.45
N ILE A 4 -19.57 -10.81 -10.46
CA ILE A 4 -19.62 -10.41 -9.05
C ILE A 4 -18.19 -10.41 -8.55
N LEU A 5 -17.73 -9.30 -7.98
CA LEU A 5 -16.45 -9.21 -7.31
C LEU A 5 -16.61 -9.64 -5.84
N GLU A 6 -15.86 -10.64 -5.42
CA GLU A 6 -15.83 -11.11 -4.04
C GLU A 6 -14.52 -10.67 -3.37
N PHE A 7 -14.63 -10.03 -2.22
CA PHE A 7 -13.48 -9.48 -1.47
C PHE A 7 -13.19 -10.38 -0.25
N ASN A 8 -12.54 -11.52 -0.51
CA ASN A 8 -12.30 -12.59 0.45
C ASN A 8 -10.92 -12.54 1.14
N HIS A 9 -10.02 -11.63 0.71
CA HIS A 9 -8.64 -11.55 1.21
C HIS A 9 -8.34 -10.28 2.02
N LYS A 10 -9.35 -9.67 2.65
CA LYS A 10 -9.21 -8.45 3.44
C LYS A 10 -8.27 -8.62 4.63
N LYS A 11 -8.34 -9.75 5.34
CA LYS A 11 -7.48 -10.01 6.50
C LYS A 11 -6.01 -10.13 6.12
N GLN A 12 -5.70 -10.78 4.99
CA GLN A 12 -4.34 -10.86 4.48
C GLN A 12 -3.80 -9.48 4.13
N CYS A 13 -4.60 -8.65 3.43
CA CYS A 13 -4.26 -7.27 3.12
C CYS A 13 -4.06 -6.45 4.39
N GLY A 14 -4.92 -6.62 5.40
CA GLY A 14 -4.80 -5.95 6.70
C GLY A 14 -3.48 -6.25 7.39
N LEU A 15 -3.10 -7.53 7.48
CA LEU A 15 -1.80 -7.92 8.04
C LEU A 15 -0.64 -7.30 7.26
N TRP A 16 -0.71 -7.33 5.93
CA TRP A 16 0.29 -6.72 5.06
C TRP A 16 0.45 -5.22 5.34
N LEU A 17 -0.65 -4.45 5.43
CA LEU A 17 -0.62 -3.02 5.69
C LEU A 17 -0.04 -2.69 7.07
N ILE A 18 -0.37 -3.48 8.10
CA ILE A 18 0.20 -3.32 9.44
C ILE A 18 1.71 -3.49 9.40
N LEU A 19 2.20 -4.57 8.80
CA LEU A 19 3.63 -4.86 8.75
C LEU A 19 4.39 -3.81 7.93
N ILE A 20 3.86 -3.36 6.79
CA ILE A 20 4.47 -2.30 6.00
C ILE A 20 4.46 -0.96 6.75
N GLY A 21 3.40 -0.65 7.48
CA GLY A 21 3.37 0.53 8.36
C GLY A 21 4.47 0.49 9.41
N ILE A 22 4.66 -0.64 10.09
CA ILE A 22 5.74 -0.85 11.08
C ILE A 22 7.11 -0.72 10.42
N VAL A 23 7.32 -1.35 9.26
CA VAL A 23 8.58 -1.26 8.50
C VAL A 23 8.90 0.18 8.12
N LEU A 24 7.90 0.95 7.68
CA LEU A 24 8.10 2.35 7.30
C LEU A 24 8.48 3.20 8.52
N VAL A 25 7.82 3.00 9.68
CA VAL A 25 8.21 3.68 10.94
C VAL A 25 9.64 3.32 11.35
N ALA A 26 9.99 2.02 11.32
CA ALA A 26 11.34 1.57 11.64
C ALA A 26 12.38 2.18 10.69
N ALA A 27 12.07 2.22 9.40
CA ALA A 27 12.95 2.81 8.40
C ALA A 27 13.13 4.33 8.60
N VAL A 28 12.09 5.05 9.06
CA VAL A 28 12.19 6.47 9.44
C VAL A 28 13.08 6.66 10.67
N ILE A 29 12.88 5.84 11.69
CA ILE A 29 13.72 5.91 12.93
C ILE A 29 15.20 5.70 12.60
N CYS A 30 15.50 4.79 11.67
CA CYS A 30 16.86 4.49 11.22
C CYS A 30 17.33 5.38 10.05
N GLY A 31 16.55 6.41 9.65
CA GLY A 31 16.71 7.13 8.39
C GLY A 31 17.95 8.00 8.31
N GLY A 32 18.26 8.73 9.38
CA GLY A 32 19.39 9.69 9.36
C GLY A 32 19.29 10.67 8.18
N GLU A 33 20.37 10.82 7.43
CA GLU A 33 20.45 11.70 6.25
C GLU A 33 19.53 11.27 5.09
N PHE A 34 19.12 10.01 5.05
CA PHE A 34 18.19 9.50 4.03
C PHE A 34 16.72 9.79 4.35
N PHE A 35 16.39 10.34 5.53
CA PHE A 35 15.06 10.51 6.11
C PHE A 35 14.32 9.20 6.38
N VAL A 36 14.42 8.25 5.47
CA VAL A 36 13.93 6.87 5.56
C VAL A 36 15.09 5.97 5.10
N ASN A 37 15.55 5.08 5.95
CA ASN A 37 16.66 4.18 5.61
C ASN A 37 16.21 3.20 4.49
N PRO A 38 16.79 3.29 3.28
CA PRO A 38 16.35 2.48 2.15
C PRO A 38 16.61 0.98 2.37
N PHE A 39 17.68 0.62 3.08
CA PHE A 39 18.01 -0.77 3.35
C PHE A 39 17.03 -1.40 4.35
N VAL A 40 16.74 -0.70 5.45
CA VAL A 40 15.74 -1.14 6.44
C VAL A 40 14.38 -1.29 5.77
N PHE A 41 13.99 -0.32 4.93
CA PHE A 41 12.74 -0.37 4.21
C PHE A 41 12.69 -1.54 3.24
N LEU A 42 13.68 -1.72 2.38
CA LEU A 42 13.70 -2.79 1.38
C LEU A 42 13.73 -4.19 2.02
N ILE A 43 14.62 -4.40 2.99
CA ILE A 43 14.72 -5.68 3.70
C ILE A 43 13.40 -6.00 4.40
N GLY A 44 12.86 -5.04 5.13
CA GLY A 44 11.57 -5.19 5.81
C GLY A 44 10.41 -5.44 4.84
N TYR A 45 10.36 -4.69 3.73
CA TYR A 45 9.35 -4.87 2.68
C TYR A 45 9.37 -6.29 2.11
N TYR A 46 10.55 -6.79 1.71
CA TYR A 46 10.67 -8.13 1.15
C TYR A 46 10.39 -9.22 2.20
N ALA A 47 10.87 -9.06 3.43
CA ALA A 47 10.56 -9.99 4.51
C ALA A 47 9.05 -10.10 4.74
N CYS A 48 8.33 -8.97 4.79
CA CYS A 48 6.89 -8.95 4.90
C CYS A 48 6.20 -9.54 3.66
N PHE A 49 6.69 -9.21 2.46
CA PHE A 49 6.13 -9.72 1.22
C PHE A 49 6.17 -11.25 1.16
N PHE A 50 7.33 -11.84 1.41
CA PHE A 50 7.49 -13.29 1.43
C PHE A 50 6.73 -13.91 2.62
N GLY A 51 6.76 -13.27 3.78
CA GLY A 51 6.09 -13.76 4.98
C GLY A 51 4.56 -13.79 4.88
N VAL A 52 3.94 -12.82 4.20
CA VAL A 52 2.47 -12.71 4.14
C VAL A 52 1.90 -13.11 2.79
N ASN A 53 2.48 -12.60 1.69
CA ASN A 53 1.86 -12.77 0.37
C ASN A 53 2.29 -14.05 -0.34
N VAL A 54 3.53 -14.50 -0.13
CA VAL A 54 4.05 -15.73 -0.73
C VAL A 54 3.84 -16.94 0.17
N ASN A 55 3.86 -16.76 1.50
CA ASN A 55 3.71 -17.86 2.45
C ASN A 55 2.31 -18.47 2.37
N LYS A 56 2.26 -19.71 1.86
CA LYS A 56 1.02 -20.46 1.65
C LYS A 56 0.22 -20.65 2.95
N LYS A 57 0.89 -20.98 4.08
CA LYS A 57 0.25 -21.22 5.38
C LYS A 57 -0.43 -19.96 5.91
N VAL A 58 0.22 -18.79 5.81
CA VAL A 58 -0.35 -17.51 6.25
C VAL A 58 -1.51 -17.12 5.36
N ARG A 59 -1.36 -17.27 4.05
CA ARG A 59 -2.41 -16.97 3.07
C ARG A 59 -3.66 -17.82 3.31
N GLU A 60 -3.52 -19.13 3.48
CA GLU A 60 -4.65 -20.03 3.73
C GLU A 60 -5.35 -19.72 5.06
N LYS A 61 -4.59 -19.40 6.11
CA LYS A 61 -5.16 -19.05 7.43
C LYS A 61 -5.95 -17.73 7.40
N LEU A 62 -5.55 -16.77 6.58
CA LEU A 62 -6.18 -15.44 6.51
C LEU A 62 -7.18 -15.31 5.35
N SER A 63 -7.18 -16.26 4.42
CA SER A 63 -8.16 -16.31 3.34
C SER A 63 -9.55 -16.68 3.88
N GLN A 64 -10.57 -16.01 3.34
CA GLN A 64 -11.98 -16.26 3.67
C GLN A 64 -12.74 -16.76 2.43
N GLY A 65 -12.04 -17.21 1.40
CA GLY A 65 -12.56 -17.74 0.14
C GLY A 65 -11.53 -17.62 -0.98
N ASP A 66 -11.92 -18.00 -2.19
CA ASP A 66 -11.04 -18.02 -3.35
C ASP A 66 -10.86 -16.64 -3.99
N ILE A 67 -9.73 -16.46 -4.67
CA ILE A 67 -9.46 -15.33 -5.56
C ILE A 67 -9.82 -15.74 -6.99
N SER A 68 -10.58 -14.91 -7.69
CA SER A 68 -10.87 -15.14 -9.10
C SER A 68 -9.63 -14.97 -9.97
N LYS A 69 -9.56 -15.68 -11.11
CA LYS A 69 -8.46 -15.54 -12.08
C LYS A 69 -8.28 -14.10 -12.55
N LYS A 70 -9.36 -13.33 -12.62
CA LYS A 70 -9.34 -11.91 -12.99
C LYS A 70 -8.69 -11.06 -11.92
N GLN A 71 -9.03 -11.28 -10.65
CA GLN A 71 -8.40 -10.58 -9.54
C GLN A 71 -6.89 -10.87 -9.46
N ILE A 72 -6.47 -12.10 -9.74
CA ILE A 72 -5.04 -12.45 -9.83
C ILE A 72 -4.33 -11.63 -10.91
N LYS A 73 -4.94 -11.50 -12.12
CA LYS A 73 -4.38 -10.65 -13.18
C LYS A 73 -4.29 -9.18 -12.76
N ILE A 74 -5.30 -8.67 -12.06
CA ILE A 74 -5.30 -7.30 -11.54
C ILE A 74 -4.20 -7.10 -10.49
N ILE A 75 -3.94 -8.08 -9.62
CA ILE A 75 -2.83 -8.02 -8.67
C ILE A 75 -1.49 -7.86 -9.39
N TYR A 76 -1.20 -8.70 -10.39
CA TYR A 76 0.05 -8.58 -11.17
C TYR A 76 0.13 -7.25 -11.92
N PHE A 77 -0.96 -6.82 -12.54
CA PHE A 77 -1.03 -5.52 -13.21
C PHE A 77 -0.80 -4.37 -12.24
N SER A 78 -1.40 -4.42 -11.05
CA SER A 78 -1.22 -3.42 -10.01
C SER A 78 0.24 -3.33 -9.52
N ILE A 79 0.89 -4.47 -9.34
CA ILE A 79 2.32 -4.51 -8.96
C ILE A 79 3.19 -3.89 -10.07
N ALA A 80 2.97 -4.28 -11.32
CA ALA A 80 3.69 -3.69 -12.46
C ALA A 80 3.47 -2.17 -12.54
N THR A 81 2.23 -1.71 -12.38
CA THR A 81 1.88 -0.28 -12.35
C THR A 81 2.59 0.45 -11.21
N LEU A 82 2.70 -0.16 -10.03
CA LEU A 82 3.44 0.43 -8.91
C LEU A 82 4.90 0.72 -9.29
N PHE A 83 5.60 -0.26 -9.86
CA PHE A 83 7.00 -0.07 -10.29
C PHE A 83 7.15 0.99 -11.38
N ILE A 84 6.25 1.01 -12.36
CA ILE A 84 6.24 2.04 -13.41
C ILE A 84 6.03 3.43 -12.79
N LEU A 85 5.06 3.57 -11.89
CA LEU A 85 4.80 4.84 -11.21
C LEU A 85 6.00 5.27 -10.35
N MET A 86 6.61 4.35 -9.60
CA MET A 86 7.82 4.65 -8.82
C MET A 86 8.96 5.14 -9.73
N PHE A 87 9.18 4.47 -10.85
CA PHE A 87 10.20 4.87 -11.82
C PHE A 87 9.89 6.25 -12.43
N CYS A 88 8.64 6.52 -12.80
CA CYS A 88 8.24 7.79 -13.42
C CYS A 88 8.24 8.95 -12.42
N ILE A 89 7.83 8.74 -11.15
CA ILE A 89 7.63 9.83 -10.18
C ILE A 89 8.88 10.04 -9.32
N ALA A 90 9.49 8.97 -8.82
CA ALA A 90 10.66 9.05 -7.95
C ALA A 90 11.99 8.94 -8.72
N GLY A 91 12.00 8.18 -9.82
CA GLY A 91 13.20 7.91 -10.64
C GLY A 91 13.98 9.15 -11.08
N PRO A 92 13.34 10.23 -11.57
CA PRO A 92 14.04 11.46 -11.98
C PRO A 92 14.90 12.12 -10.91
N PHE A 93 14.62 11.84 -9.62
CA PHE A 93 15.32 12.43 -8.48
C PHE A 93 16.47 11.56 -7.97
N ILE A 94 16.62 10.32 -8.46
CA ILE A 94 17.70 9.41 -8.04
C ILE A 94 19.09 9.93 -8.42
N PRO A 95 19.35 10.42 -9.66
CA PRO A 95 20.69 10.85 -10.04
C PRO A 95 21.26 11.97 -9.16
N GLY A 96 20.38 12.86 -8.62
CA GLY A 96 20.77 13.94 -7.73
C GLY A 96 20.68 13.62 -6.25
N TRP A 97 20.36 12.38 -5.89
CA TRP A 97 20.15 11.93 -4.49
C TRP A 97 19.18 12.82 -3.70
N HIS A 98 18.15 13.34 -4.36
CA HIS A 98 17.13 14.19 -3.74
C HIS A 98 16.18 13.35 -2.88
N TRP A 99 16.65 12.87 -1.71
CA TRP A 99 15.96 11.91 -0.85
C TRP A 99 14.53 12.30 -0.51
N ARG A 100 14.27 13.60 -0.27
CA ARG A 100 12.92 14.09 -0.01
C ARG A 100 11.97 13.77 -1.16
N GLN A 101 12.35 14.13 -2.38
CA GLN A 101 11.54 13.94 -3.59
C GLN A 101 11.40 12.46 -3.92
N ILE A 102 12.45 11.68 -3.71
CA ILE A 102 12.43 10.23 -3.91
C ILE A 102 11.36 9.61 -3.01
N TRP A 103 11.37 9.90 -1.70
CA TRP A 103 10.41 9.30 -0.77
C TRP A 103 8.99 9.81 -0.99
N LEU A 104 8.78 11.10 -1.26
CA LEU A 104 7.46 11.61 -1.63
C LEU A 104 6.95 10.94 -2.92
N GLY A 105 7.82 10.72 -3.91
CA GLY A 105 7.48 10.02 -5.15
C GLY A 105 7.09 8.56 -4.92
N VAL A 106 7.83 7.84 -4.09
CA VAL A 106 7.52 6.45 -3.70
C VAL A 106 6.16 6.36 -2.99
N LEU A 107 5.89 7.25 -2.04
CA LEU A 107 4.62 7.29 -1.33
C LEU A 107 3.46 7.67 -2.25
N MET A 108 3.67 8.62 -3.18
CA MET A 108 2.66 9.00 -4.17
C MET A 108 2.33 7.83 -5.11
N ALA A 109 3.34 7.14 -5.64
CA ALA A 109 3.16 5.95 -6.46
C ALA A 109 2.36 4.86 -5.73
N THR A 110 2.68 4.64 -4.45
CA THR A 110 1.97 3.69 -3.60
C THR A 110 0.51 4.11 -3.38
N SER A 111 0.24 5.40 -3.17
CA SER A 111 -1.11 5.92 -2.96
C SER A 111 -1.98 5.72 -4.21
N ILE A 112 -1.44 6.00 -5.40
CA ILE A 112 -2.13 5.81 -6.68
C ILE A 112 -2.41 4.32 -6.92
N HIS A 113 -1.45 3.46 -6.64
CA HIS A 113 -1.58 2.02 -6.84
C HIS A 113 -2.72 1.41 -5.99
N PHE A 114 -3.07 1.97 -4.83
CA PHE A 114 -4.19 1.48 -4.02
C PHE A 114 -5.54 1.55 -4.73
N PHE A 115 -5.74 2.43 -5.71
CA PHE A 115 -6.99 2.46 -6.48
C PHE A 115 -7.21 1.19 -7.29
N LEU A 116 -6.15 0.56 -7.80
CA LEU A 116 -6.24 -0.73 -8.50
C LEU A 116 -6.63 -1.87 -7.55
N TRP A 117 -6.26 -1.76 -6.28
CA TRP A 117 -6.60 -2.74 -5.25
C TRP A 117 -8.06 -2.70 -4.82
N PHE A 118 -8.83 -1.71 -5.27
CA PHE A 118 -10.29 -1.72 -5.16
C PHE A 118 -10.90 -3.02 -5.70
N PHE A 119 -10.44 -3.51 -6.84
CA PHE A 119 -10.96 -4.71 -7.47
C PHE A 119 -10.66 -6.00 -6.71
N VAL A 120 -9.76 -5.95 -5.72
CA VAL A 120 -9.36 -7.10 -4.91
C VAL A 120 -9.87 -7.01 -3.46
N HIS A 121 -9.88 -5.81 -2.88
CA HIS A 121 -10.19 -5.60 -1.45
C HIS A 121 -11.36 -4.63 -1.20
N GLY A 122 -11.87 -3.97 -2.24
CA GLY A 122 -13.03 -3.09 -2.17
C GLY A 122 -12.71 -1.65 -1.77
N TRP A 123 -13.75 -0.92 -1.37
CA TRP A 123 -13.72 0.52 -1.14
C TRP A 123 -12.71 1.01 -0.08
N SER A 124 -12.35 0.17 0.88
CA SER A 124 -11.32 0.52 1.87
C SER A 124 -9.98 0.90 1.23
N MET A 125 -9.63 0.31 0.07
CA MET A 125 -8.41 0.65 -0.65
C MET A 125 -8.50 2.02 -1.33
N VAL A 126 -9.68 2.40 -1.82
CA VAL A 126 -9.90 3.72 -2.40
C VAL A 126 -9.74 4.80 -1.31
N VAL A 127 -10.39 4.59 -0.16
CA VAL A 127 -10.27 5.51 0.98
C VAL A 127 -8.81 5.63 1.43
N LEU A 128 -8.11 4.50 1.58
CA LEU A 128 -6.69 4.48 1.92
C LEU A 128 -5.86 5.26 0.90
N GLY A 129 -6.07 5.02 -0.39
CA GLY A 129 -5.37 5.72 -1.48
C GLY A 129 -5.58 7.24 -1.44
N ILE A 130 -6.83 7.69 -1.25
CA ILE A 130 -7.15 9.12 -1.15
C ILE A 130 -6.45 9.75 0.05
N VAL A 131 -6.56 9.15 1.24
CA VAL A 131 -5.96 9.71 2.46
C VAL A 131 -4.43 9.78 2.35
N CYS A 132 -3.78 8.70 1.90
CA CYS A 132 -2.34 8.68 1.67
C CYS A 132 -1.92 9.73 0.61
N MET A 133 -2.69 9.87 -0.49
CA MET A 133 -2.42 10.87 -1.53
C MET A 133 -2.49 12.29 -0.99
N VAL A 134 -3.50 12.62 -0.16
CA VAL A 134 -3.61 13.93 0.49
C VAL A 134 -2.39 14.21 1.37
N ILE A 135 -1.98 13.25 2.22
CA ILE A 135 -0.81 13.39 3.09
C ILE A 135 0.46 13.66 2.27
N VAL A 136 0.69 12.91 1.20
CA VAL A 136 1.88 13.09 0.35
C VAL A 136 1.84 14.41 -0.40
N THR A 137 0.66 14.82 -0.89
CA THR A 137 0.47 16.11 -1.57
C THR A 137 0.80 17.29 -0.63
N MET A 138 0.43 17.19 0.65
CA MET A 138 0.84 18.18 1.66
C MET A 138 2.37 18.26 1.76
N GLY A 139 3.08 17.14 1.66
CA GLY A 139 4.54 17.10 1.63
C GLY A 139 5.15 17.83 0.43
N TYR A 140 4.49 17.80 -0.73
CA TYR A 140 4.93 18.56 -1.92
C TYR A 140 4.61 20.07 -1.81
N ILE A 141 3.41 20.42 -1.31
CA ILE A 141 2.96 21.83 -1.23
C ILE A 141 3.72 22.59 -0.13
N PHE A 142 4.01 21.92 1.00
CA PHE A 142 4.64 22.55 2.15
C PHE A 142 6.07 21.98 2.40
N PRO A 143 7.11 22.54 1.74
CA PRO A 143 8.47 22.04 1.88
C PRO A 143 9.03 22.10 3.32
N GLY A 144 8.47 22.97 4.15
CA GLY A 144 8.84 23.11 5.57
C GLY A 144 8.43 21.92 6.45
N ILE A 145 7.50 21.06 6.01
CA ILE A 145 7.15 19.84 6.74
C ILE A 145 8.24 18.80 6.51
N PRO A 146 8.87 18.25 7.57
CA PRO A 146 9.86 17.18 7.40
C PRO A 146 9.25 15.97 6.71
N VAL A 147 9.99 15.38 5.77
CA VAL A 147 9.48 14.19 5.04
C VAL A 147 9.26 12.99 5.97
N SER A 148 10.04 12.89 7.06
CA SER A 148 9.84 11.88 8.10
C SER A 148 8.45 11.95 8.74
N VAL A 149 7.92 13.17 8.95
CA VAL A 149 6.56 13.38 9.47
C VAL A 149 5.52 12.89 8.46
N ILE A 150 5.71 13.17 7.18
CA ILE A 150 4.84 12.68 6.09
C ILE A 150 4.86 11.14 6.05
N CYS A 151 6.05 10.53 6.12
CA CYS A 151 6.20 9.07 6.13
C CYS A 151 5.53 8.42 7.35
N ILE A 152 5.68 9.02 8.55
CA ILE A 152 5.02 8.52 9.76
C ILE A 152 3.50 8.65 9.65
N ALA A 153 3.00 9.79 9.17
CA ALA A 153 1.56 9.99 8.97
C ALA A 153 0.98 8.95 7.99
N ASP A 154 1.65 8.73 6.87
CA ASP A 154 1.28 7.70 5.89
C ASP A 154 1.33 6.28 6.50
N ALA A 155 2.36 5.96 7.29
CA ALA A 155 2.47 4.70 8.01
C ALA A 155 1.31 4.50 9.01
N MET A 156 0.95 5.53 9.78
CA MET A 156 -0.16 5.46 10.73
C MET A 156 -1.50 5.20 10.05
N VAL A 157 -1.77 5.82 8.90
CA VAL A 157 -2.98 5.54 8.12
C VAL A 157 -3.01 4.09 7.64
N LYS A 158 -1.86 3.55 7.18
CA LYS A 158 -1.74 2.13 6.80
C LYS A 158 -1.98 1.20 7.99
N LEU A 159 -1.43 1.53 9.17
CA LEU A 159 -1.65 0.77 10.40
C LEU A 159 -3.13 0.74 10.79
N ILE A 160 -3.80 1.89 10.81
CA ILE A 160 -5.22 2.00 11.17
C ILE A 160 -6.08 1.22 10.17
N CYS A 161 -5.85 1.42 8.87
CA CYS A 161 -6.57 0.70 7.82
C CYS A 161 -6.30 -0.81 7.91
N GLY A 162 -5.06 -1.21 8.18
CA GLY A 162 -4.67 -2.60 8.34
C GLY A 162 -5.35 -3.28 9.52
N ILE A 163 -5.42 -2.61 10.68
CA ILE A 163 -6.14 -3.09 11.87
C ILE A 163 -7.63 -3.26 11.55
N TYR A 164 -8.24 -2.27 10.90
CA TYR A 164 -9.63 -2.35 10.46
C TYR A 164 -9.87 -3.56 9.56
N LEU A 165 -9.02 -3.78 8.56
CA LEU A 165 -9.17 -4.89 7.61
C LEU A 165 -8.92 -6.26 8.24
N LEU A 166 -8.00 -6.35 9.20
CA LEU A 166 -7.63 -7.61 9.85
C LEU A 166 -8.70 -8.07 10.84
N PHE A 167 -9.25 -7.15 11.65
CA PHE A 167 -10.09 -7.50 12.79
C PHE A 167 -11.58 -7.19 12.60
N ILE A 168 -11.93 -6.16 11.83
CA ILE A 168 -13.30 -5.63 11.74
C ILE A 168 -13.95 -5.96 10.40
N ALA A 169 -13.21 -5.83 9.29
CA ALA A 169 -13.76 -5.96 7.95
C ALA A 169 -14.17 -7.42 7.65
N LYS A 170 -15.44 -7.59 7.26
CA LYS A 170 -15.97 -8.89 6.81
C LYS A 170 -15.79 -9.06 5.30
N PRO A 171 -15.76 -10.30 4.78
CA PRO A 171 -15.89 -10.55 3.33
C PRO A 171 -17.10 -9.82 2.78
N SER A 172 -16.99 -9.30 1.59
CA SER A 172 -18.10 -8.59 0.94
C SER A 172 -18.11 -8.85 -0.55
N LYS A 173 -19.27 -8.60 -1.19
CA LYS A 173 -19.49 -8.76 -2.63
C LYS A 173 -19.82 -7.40 -3.23
N TYR A 174 -19.33 -7.14 -4.42
CA TYR A 174 -19.68 -5.96 -5.20
C TYR A 174 -20.35 -6.39 -6.51
N ILE A 175 -21.57 -5.89 -6.71
CA ILE A 175 -22.38 -6.12 -7.94
C ILE A 175 -22.41 -4.79 -8.69
N PRO A 176 -21.79 -4.68 -9.88
CA PRO A 176 -21.59 -3.41 -10.59
C PRO A 176 -22.82 -2.58 -10.97
N ASN A 177 -24.05 -3.02 -10.63
CA ASN A 177 -25.29 -2.35 -11.05
C ASN A 177 -26.31 -2.13 -9.93
N MET A 178 -25.91 -2.06 -8.69
CA MET A 178 -26.80 -1.68 -7.59
C MET A 178 -26.67 -0.19 -7.17
N ILE A 179 -26.05 0.65 -8.00
CA ILE A 179 -26.15 2.11 -7.84
C ILE A 179 -27.33 2.55 -8.72
N LYS A 180 -28.52 2.59 -8.14
CA LYS A 180 -29.64 3.37 -8.61
C LYS A 180 -29.63 4.71 -7.90
#